data_7ccdabc6a49a3efd96abffc94a9475f7
#
_entry.id   7ccdabc6a49a3efd96abffc94a9475f7
#
_cell.length_a   1.000
_cell.length_b   1.000
_cell.length_c   1.000
_cell.angle_alpha   90.00
_cell.angle_beta   90.00
_cell.angle_gamma   90.00
#
_symmetry.space_group_name_H-M   'P 1'
#
loop_
_entity.id
_entity.type
_entity.pdbx_description
1 polymer ?
#
loop_
_entity_poly.entity_id
_entity_poly.type
_entity_poly.pdbx_seq_one_letter_code
_entity_poly.pdbx_strand_id
1 'polypeptide(L)'
;LTKDISNLKSALKKNNHSQGFINSASPGVISNFLPNKFYKNDDDYLEALSKMMKTEYDEITKNDLLLQIDCPDLALARHMTFKNVSDEEFLVRAEKQIECLNEAIKDIDASKLRMHICWGNYEGPHIHDIGLEKILPIALKANIQTYLIEASNPRHAHEWQVFENIKLPSNNCLLYTSPSPRD
;
A
#
# COMPACT_ATOMS: atom_id res chain seq x y z
N LEU A 1 -6.20 -10.31 -15.23
CA LEU A 1 -7.08 -9.37 -14.53
C LEU A 1 -8.56 -9.59 -14.91
N THR A 2 -8.98 -9.49 -16.17
CA THR A 2 -10.39 -9.61 -16.59
C THR A 2 -11.03 -10.93 -16.13
N LYS A 3 -10.29 -12.04 -16.22
CA LYS A 3 -10.75 -13.34 -15.73
C LYS A 3 -10.93 -13.36 -14.20
N ASP A 4 -10.03 -12.72 -13.47
CA ASP A 4 -10.07 -12.67 -12.01
C ASP A 4 -11.26 -11.85 -11.51
N ILE A 5 -11.50 -10.70 -12.15
CA ILE A 5 -12.69 -9.87 -11.93
C ILE A 5 -13.97 -10.69 -12.14
N SER A 6 -14.07 -11.40 -13.27
CA SER A 6 -15.22 -12.24 -13.59
C SER A 6 -15.43 -13.36 -12.58
N ASN A 7 -14.35 -14.02 -12.16
CA ASN A 7 -14.38 -15.08 -11.16
C ASN A 7 -14.86 -14.57 -9.80
N LEU A 8 -14.30 -13.43 -9.34
CA LEU A 8 -14.69 -12.80 -8.09
C LEU A 8 -16.17 -12.38 -8.10
N LYS A 9 -16.63 -11.70 -9.16
CA LYS A 9 -18.05 -11.30 -9.29
C LYS A 9 -18.99 -12.51 -9.27
N SER A 10 -18.60 -13.59 -9.92
CA SER A 10 -19.37 -14.85 -9.90
C SER A 10 -19.43 -15.45 -8.50
N ALA A 11 -18.32 -15.45 -7.77
CA ALA A 11 -18.25 -15.94 -6.39
C ALA A 11 -19.07 -15.09 -5.42
N LEU A 12 -18.97 -13.76 -5.54
CA LEU A 12 -19.80 -12.83 -4.74
C LEU A 12 -21.29 -13.09 -4.95
N LYS A 13 -21.72 -13.17 -6.20
CA LYS A 13 -23.13 -13.47 -6.53
C LYS A 13 -23.59 -14.81 -5.96
N LYS A 14 -22.78 -15.85 -6.10
CA LYS A 14 -23.10 -17.21 -5.61
C LYS A 14 -23.28 -17.25 -4.10
N ASN A 15 -22.54 -16.43 -3.36
CA ASN A 15 -22.53 -16.41 -1.89
C ASN A 15 -23.31 -15.22 -1.30
N ASN A 16 -24.10 -14.50 -2.09
CA ASN A 16 -24.92 -13.36 -1.66
C ASN A 16 -24.12 -12.23 -1.00
N HIS A 17 -22.90 -11.99 -1.46
CA HIS A 17 -22.10 -10.85 -1.05
C HIS A 17 -22.25 -9.69 -2.05
N SER A 18 -22.42 -8.48 -1.53
CA SER A 18 -22.61 -7.28 -2.35
C SER A 18 -21.30 -6.60 -2.71
N GLN A 19 -20.22 -6.86 -1.98
CA GLN A 19 -18.94 -6.16 -2.16
C GLN A 19 -17.76 -7.13 -2.09
N GLY A 20 -16.77 -6.89 -2.92
CA GLY A 20 -15.48 -7.58 -2.93
C GLY A 20 -14.36 -6.61 -3.28
N PHE A 21 -13.13 -7.06 -3.14
CA PHE A 21 -11.95 -6.28 -3.50
C PHE A 21 -10.92 -7.14 -4.24
N ILE A 22 -10.07 -6.47 -5.00
CA ILE A 22 -8.88 -7.07 -5.63
C ILE A 22 -7.66 -6.33 -5.12
N ASN A 23 -6.62 -7.08 -4.78
CA ASN A 23 -5.30 -6.53 -4.47
C ASN A 23 -4.56 -6.19 -5.76
N SER A 24 -3.84 -5.07 -5.73
CA SER A 24 -2.91 -4.69 -6.78
C SER A 24 -1.66 -4.05 -6.15
N ALA A 25 -0.53 -4.19 -6.80
CA ALA A 25 0.74 -3.63 -6.33
C ALA A 25 0.76 -2.11 -6.47
N SER A 26 1.41 -1.40 -5.55
CA SER A 26 1.76 0.00 -5.76
C SER A 26 2.85 0.17 -6.83
N PRO A 27 2.94 1.32 -7.52
CA PRO A 27 4.10 1.61 -8.38
C PRO A 27 5.43 1.51 -7.63
N GLY A 28 5.44 1.91 -6.34
CA GLY A 28 6.61 1.87 -5.48
C GLY A 28 7.09 0.44 -5.22
N VAL A 29 6.19 -0.48 -4.89
CA VAL A 29 6.59 -1.88 -4.66
C VAL A 29 7.14 -2.52 -5.92
N ILE A 30 6.56 -2.25 -7.08
CA ILE A 30 7.07 -2.77 -8.35
C ILE A 30 8.49 -2.25 -8.58
N SER A 31 8.74 -0.96 -8.40
CA SER A 31 10.06 -0.35 -8.58
C SER A 31 11.13 -0.95 -7.65
N ASN A 32 10.74 -1.42 -6.47
CA ASN A 32 11.66 -2.01 -5.51
C ASN A 32 12.02 -3.47 -5.84
N PHE A 33 11.07 -4.24 -6.38
CA PHE A 33 11.28 -5.65 -6.73
C PHE A 33 11.80 -5.86 -8.16
N LEU A 34 11.54 -4.92 -9.05
CA LEU A 34 12.00 -4.93 -10.44
C LEU A 34 12.91 -3.73 -10.68
N PRO A 35 14.24 -3.86 -10.51
CA PRO A 35 15.16 -2.74 -10.69
C PRO A 35 15.10 -2.14 -12.08
N ASN A 36 15.18 -0.82 -12.16
CA ASN A 36 15.26 -0.07 -13.42
C ASN A 36 16.48 -0.49 -14.24
N LYS A 37 16.25 -0.89 -15.48
CA LYS A 37 17.30 -1.21 -16.47
C LYS A 37 17.11 -0.54 -17.82
N PHE A 38 16.06 0.28 -17.95
CA PHE A 38 15.69 0.87 -19.23
C PHE A 38 15.54 2.40 -19.16
N TYR A 39 14.92 2.91 -18.10
CA TYR A 39 14.66 4.34 -17.95
C TYR A 39 15.91 5.08 -17.52
N LYS A 40 16.01 6.37 -17.88
CA LYS A 40 17.18 7.21 -17.62
C LYS A 40 17.51 7.34 -16.13
N ASN A 41 16.49 7.35 -15.29
CA ASN A 41 16.58 7.41 -13.83
C ASN A 41 15.38 6.70 -13.19
N ASP A 42 15.39 6.55 -11.88
CA ASP A 42 14.34 5.84 -11.15
C ASP A 42 13.03 6.65 -11.06
N ASP A 43 13.08 7.97 -11.17
CA ASP A 43 11.88 8.81 -11.18
C ASP A 43 11.09 8.61 -12.49
N ASP A 44 11.77 8.64 -13.64
CA ASP A 44 11.15 8.34 -14.94
C ASP A 44 10.53 6.93 -14.96
N TYR A 45 11.20 5.97 -14.30
CA TYR A 45 10.69 4.61 -14.17
C TYR A 45 9.43 4.55 -13.29
N LEU A 46 9.46 5.19 -12.14
CA LEU A 46 8.33 5.22 -11.21
C LEU A 46 7.10 5.90 -11.84
N GLU A 47 7.31 6.99 -12.60
CA GLU A 47 6.23 7.64 -13.36
C GLU A 47 5.64 6.74 -14.44
N ALA A 48 6.48 5.97 -15.15
CA ALA A 48 6.01 5.02 -16.15
C ALA A 48 5.19 3.89 -15.51
N LEU A 49 5.62 3.38 -14.35
CA LEU A 49 4.88 2.40 -13.56
C LEU A 49 3.53 2.97 -13.10
N SER A 50 3.50 4.22 -12.62
CA SER A 50 2.26 4.90 -12.23
C SER A 50 1.24 4.95 -13.38
N LYS A 51 1.68 5.33 -14.58
CA LYS A 51 0.82 5.36 -15.78
C LYS A 51 0.30 3.98 -16.16
N MET A 52 1.14 2.96 -16.06
CA MET A 52 0.77 1.58 -16.35
C MET A 52 -0.25 1.03 -15.34
N MET A 53 0.02 1.22 -14.04
CA MET A 53 -0.85 0.74 -12.97
C MET A 53 -2.21 1.43 -12.95
N LYS A 54 -2.29 2.69 -13.39
CA LYS A 54 -3.58 3.38 -13.58
C LYS A 54 -4.57 2.56 -14.39
N THR A 55 -4.10 1.89 -15.45
CA THR A 55 -4.97 1.06 -16.30
C THR A 55 -5.56 -0.12 -15.53
N GLU A 56 -4.76 -0.76 -14.68
CA GLU A 56 -5.21 -1.87 -13.83
C GLU A 56 -6.19 -1.39 -12.76
N TYR A 57 -5.86 -0.28 -12.08
CA TYR A 57 -6.69 0.30 -11.03
C TYR A 57 -8.06 0.75 -11.55
N ASP A 58 -8.08 1.42 -12.69
CA ASP A 58 -9.30 1.84 -13.37
C ASP A 58 -10.16 0.63 -13.74
N GLU A 59 -9.56 -0.45 -14.25
CA GLU A 59 -10.31 -1.64 -14.65
C GLU A 59 -10.97 -2.34 -13.44
N ILE A 60 -10.29 -2.40 -12.29
CA ILE A 60 -10.85 -2.97 -11.06
C ILE A 60 -12.05 -2.13 -10.59
N THR A 61 -11.85 -0.83 -10.46
CA THR A 61 -12.85 0.07 -9.84
C THR A 61 -14.06 0.36 -10.74
N LYS A 62 -13.91 0.28 -12.07
CA LYS A 62 -15.02 0.33 -13.03
C LYS A 62 -15.95 -0.88 -12.96
N ASN A 63 -15.48 -1.98 -12.40
CA ASN A 63 -16.26 -3.20 -12.23
C ASN A 63 -16.98 -3.29 -10.86
N ASP A 64 -17.12 -2.17 -10.15
CA ASP A 64 -17.77 -2.06 -8.83
C ASP A 64 -17.09 -2.91 -7.74
N LEU A 65 -15.78 -3.08 -7.88
CA LEU A 65 -14.93 -3.70 -6.87
C LEU A 65 -14.11 -2.64 -6.15
N LEU A 66 -13.79 -2.91 -4.89
CA LEU A 66 -12.79 -2.12 -4.18
C LEU A 66 -11.39 -2.51 -4.69
N LEU A 67 -10.52 -1.53 -4.75
CA LEU A 67 -9.10 -1.72 -5.01
C LEU A 67 -8.34 -1.65 -3.69
N GLN A 68 -7.63 -2.71 -3.34
CA GLN A 68 -6.66 -2.68 -2.27
C GLN A 68 -5.26 -2.58 -2.85
N ILE A 69 -4.58 -1.47 -2.58
CA ILE A 69 -3.22 -1.23 -3.07
C ILE A 69 -2.24 -1.72 -2.00
N ASP A 70 -1.38 -2.63 -2.38
CA ASP A 70 -0.38 -3.19 -1.50
C ASP A 70 0.89 -2.33 -1.55
N CYS A 71 1.25 -1.74 -0.41
CA CYS A 71 2.31 -0.75 -0.28
C CYS A 71 3.40 -1.15 0.73
N PRO A 72 4.00 -2.35 0.64
CA PRO A 72 5.14 -2.71 1.49
C PRO A 72 6.37 -1.86 1.19
N ASP A 73 6.38 -1.14 0.08
CA ASP A 73 7.38 -0.14 -0.27
C ASP A 73 7.51 0.98 0.77
N LEU A 74 6.43 1.28 1.51
CA LEU A 74 6.42 2.32 2.54
C LEU A 74 7.02 1.85 3.88
N ALA A 75 7.12 0.55 4.13
CA ALA A 75 7.63 0.01 5.38
C ALA A 75 8.68 -1.07 5.18
N LEU A 76 8.33 -2.25 4.65
CA LEU A 76 9.24 -3.36 4.43
C LEU A 76 10.49 -2.97 3.62
N ALA A 77 10.33 -2.10 2.62
CA ALA A 77 11.44 -1.72 1.75
C ALA A 77 12.59 -1.05 2.52
N ARG A 78 12.31 -0.39 3.65
CA ARG A 78 13.36 0.17 4.53
C ARG A 78 14.30 -0.93 5.03
N HIS A 79 13.75 -2.06 5.43
CA HIS A 79 14.53 -3.20 5.90
C HIS A 79 15.24 -3.94 4.76
N MET A 80 14.59 -4.11 3.63
CA MET A 80 15.09 -4.94 2.52
C MET A 80 16.01 -4.15 1.56
N THR A 81 15.43 -3.23 0.83
CA THR A 81 16.10 -2.52 -0.28
C THR A 81 16.93 -1.35 0.21
N PHE A 82 16.44 -0.64 1.23
CA PHE A 82 17.03 0.63 1.70
C PHE A 82 17.72 0.53 3.07
N LYS A 83 18.18 -0.65 3.47
CA LYS A 83 18.83 -0.88 4.77
C LYS A 83 20.10 -0.03 5.01
N ASN A 84 20.73 0.45 3.94
CA ASN A 84 21.99 1.20 4.02
C ASN A 84 21.80 2.73 3.87
N VAL A 85 20.57 3.23 3.76
CA VAL A 85 20.28 4.67 3.72
C VAL A 85 19.78 5.15 5.08
N SER A 86 19.77 6.46 5.31
CA SER A 86 19.16 7.03 6.52
C SER A 86 17.62 6.97 6.44
N ASP A 87 16.94 7.14 7.57
CA ASP A 87 15.48 7.22 7.59
C ASP A 87 15.00 8.44 6.80
N GLU A 88 15.71 9.56 6.89
CA GLU A 88 15.39 10.80 6.17
C GLU A 88 15.43 10.60 4.66
N GLU A 89 16.46 9.94 4.14
CA GLU A 89 16.57 9.62 2.71
C GLU A 89 15.46 8.65 2.27
N PHE A 90 15.13 7.66 3.11
CA PHE A 90 14.04 6.74 2.83
C PHE A 90 12.68 7.46 2.80
N LEU A 91 12.43 8.38 3.73
CA LEU A 91 11.17 9.13 3.80
C LEU A 91 10.97 10.04 2.59
N VAL A 92 12.02 10.68 2.08
CA VAL A 92 11.95 11.45 0.83
C VAL A 92 11.52 10.56 -0.34
N ARG A 93 12.04 9.33 -0.42
CA ARG A 93 11.63 8.38 -1.45
C ARG A 93 10.18 7.93 -1.25
N ALA A 94 9.78 7.64 -0.02
CA ALA A 94 8.39 7.27 0.29
C ALA A 94 7.39 8.37 -0.10
N GLU A 95 7.74 9.65 0.12
CA GLU A 95 6.92 10.78 -0.37
C GLU A 95 6.76 10.75 -1.88
N LYS A 96 7.84 10.55 -2.62
CA LYS A 96 7.79 10.45 -4.08
C LYS A 96 6.93 9.27 -4.55
N GLN A 97 6.98 8.13 -3.85
CA GLN A 97 6.13 6.98 -4.15
C GLN A 97 4.65 7.29 -3.96
N ILE A 98 4.29 8.02 -2.89
CA ILE A 98 2.90 8.47 -2.66
C ILE A 98 2.45 9.48 -3.72
N GLU A 99 3.30 10.43 -4.15
CA GLU A 99 2.98 11.35 -5.24
C GLU A 99 2.64 10.59 -6.52
N CYS A 100 3.47 9.63 -6.92
CA CYS A 100 3.25 8.81 -8.10
C CYS A 100 2.02 7.90 -7.96
N LEU A 101 1.75 7.38 -6.76
CA LEU A 101 0.52 6.64 -6.49
C LEU A 101 -0.71 7.55 -6.64
N ASN A 102 -0.69 8.76 -6.09
CA ASN A 102 -1.79 9.72 -6.22
C ASN A 102 -2.09 10.05 -7.68
N GLU A 103 -1.07 10.16 -8.54
CA GLU A 103 -1.27 10.34 -9.98
C GLU A 103 -1.97 9.12 -10.62
N ALA A 104 -1.65 7.91 -10.19
CA ALA A 104 -2.28 6.70 -10.71
C ALA A 104 -3.77 6.58 -10.31
N ILE A 105 -4.14 7.09 -9.15
CA ILE A 105 -5.50 6.96 -8.58
C ILE A 105 -6.35 8.24 -8.68
N LYS A 106 -5.85 9.32 -9.26
CA LYS A 106 -6.46 10.66 -9.22
C LYS A 106 -7.91 10.74 -9.72
N ASP A 107 -8.30 9.83 -10.61
CA ASP A 107 -9.64 9.81 -11.20
C ASP A 107 -10.57 8.77 -10.52
N ILE A 108 -10.12 8.14 -9.43
CA ILE A 108 -10.85 7.11 -8.71
C ILE A 108 -11.39 7.70 -7.40
N ASP A 109 -12.64 7.40 -7.09
CA ASP A 109 -13.24 7.78 -5.81
C ASP A 109 -12.48 7.12 -4.64
N ALA A 110 -12.00 7.93 -3.69
CA ALA A 110 -11.24 7.48 -2.54
C ALA A 110 -11.99 6.41 -1.69
N SER A 111 -13.32 6.40 -1.71
CA SER A 111 -14.14 5.41 -1.01
C SER A 111 -14.00 3.99 -1.60
N LYS A 112 -13.54 3.87 -2.83
CA LYS A 112 -13.24 2.59 -3.48
C LYS A 112 -11.81 2.09 -3.21
N LEU A 113 -10.99 2.90 -2.54
CA LEU A 113 -9.57 2.66 -2.38
C LEU A 113 -9.21 2.26 -0.95
N ARG A 114 -8.36 1.24 -0.84
CA ARG A 114 -7.78 0.75 0.40
C ARG A 114 -6.27 0.66 0.21
N MET A 115 -5.50 1.04 1.22
CA MET A 115 -4.04 0.88 1.25
C MET A 115 -3.66 -0.14 2.31
N HIS A 116 -2.84 -1.10 1.94
CA HIS A 116 -2.23 -2.03 2.89
C HIS A 116 -0.76 -1.65 3.12
N ILE A 117 -0.40 -1.50 4.39
CA ILE A 117 0.97 -1.20 4.84
C ILE A 117 1.40 -2.31 5.79
N CYS A 118 2.53 -2.93 5.52
CA CYS A 118 3.12 -3.95 6.38
C CYS A 118 4.65 -3.93 6.32
N TRP A 119 5.25 -4.55 7.32
CA TRP A 119 6.69 -4.76 7.38
C TRP A 119 7.11 -6.11 6.80
N GLY A 120 6.17 -6.80 6.13
CA GLY A 120 6.39 -8.12 5.54
C GLY A 120 6.39 -9.25 6.55
N ASN A 121 6.48 -10.46 6.01
CA ASN A 121 6.50 -11.70 6.79
C ASN A 121 7.87 -12.39 6.76
N TYR A 122 8.94 -11.63 6.63
CA TYR A 122 10.30 -12.15 6.73
C TYR A 122 10.58 -12.66 8.15
N GLU A 123 11.00 -13.90 8.28
CA GLU A 123 11.19 -14.57 9.60
C GLU A 123 12.54 -14.29 10.26
N GLY A 124 13.39 -13.48 9.65
CA GLY A 124 14.68 -13.09 10.22
C GLY A 124 14.59 -11.87 11.12
N PRO A 125 15.72 -11.43 11.71
CA PRO A 125 15.76 -10.19 12.51
C PRO A 125 15.43 -8.95 11.69
N HIS A 126 14.47 -8.16 12.13
CA HIS A 126 14.01 -6.92 11.50
C HIS A 126 14.73 -5.70 12.12
N ILE A 127 16.02 -5.60 11.92
CA ILE A 127 16.87 -4.59 12.58
C ILE A 127 16.89 -3.22 11.89
N HIS A 128 16.25 -3.10 10.73
CA HIS A 128 16.19 -1.87 9.95
C HIS A 128 14.77 -1.41 9.67
N ASP A 129 13.78 -1.95 10.38
CA ASP A 129 12.39 -1.53 10.20
C ASP A 129 12.24 -0.04 10.56
N ILE A 130 11.39 0.64 9.80
CA ILE A 130 10.99 2.00 10.11
C ILE A 130 9.75 1.97 11.01
N GLY A 131 9.71 2.84 12.02
CA GLY A 131 8.54 2.97 12.90
C GLY A 131 7.35 3.59 12.20
N LEU A 132 6.13 3.16 12.60
CA LEU A 132 4.89 3.69 12.07
C LEU A 132 4.77 5.20 12.24
N GLU A 133 5.29 5.74 13.34
CA GLU A 133 5.29 7.19 13.63
C GLU A 133 5.92 8.04 12.53
N LYS A 134 6.93 7.49 11.82
CA LYS A 134 7.65 8.17 10.76
C LYS A 134 6.95 8.05 9.40
N ILE A 135 6.38 6.87 9.11
CA ILE A 135 5.81 6.59 7.79
C ILE A 135 4.33 6.96 7.69
N LEU A 136 3.57 6.91 8.78
CA LEU A 136 2.14 7.20 8.77
C LEU A 136 1.80 8.61 8.25
N PRO A 137 2.50 9.70 8.62
CA PRO A 137 2.23 11.03 8.07
C PRO A 137 2.39 11.10 6.55
N ILE A 138 3.28 10.29 5.98
CA ILE A 138 3.50 10.22 4.54
C ILE A 138 2.38 9.40 3.88
N ALA A 139 2.07 8.23 4.44
CA ALA A 139 0.99 7.38 3.94
C ALA A 139 -0.36 8.11 3.91
N LEU A 140 -0.66 8.94 4.92
CA LEU A 140 -1.89 9.73 5.00
C LEU A 140 -1.99 10.85 3.94
N LYS A 141 -0.92 11.13 3.17
CA LYS A 141 -0.98 12.02 2.00
C LYS A 141 -1.58 11.33 0.77
N ALA A 142 -1.81 10.02 0.81
CA ALA A 142 -2.48 9.31 -0.27
C ALA A 142 -3.98 9.65 -0.31
N ASN A 143 -4.52 9.83 -1.51
CA ASN A 143 -5.95 10.07 -1.74
C ASN A 143 -6.77 8.77 -1.59
N ILE A 144 -6.69 8.16 -0.42
CA ILE A 144 -7.27 6.85 -0.10
C ILE A 144 -8.08 6.96 1.19
N GLN A 145 -9.24 6.31 1.24
CA GLN A 145 -10.12 6.40 2.40
C GLN A 145 -9.80 5.35 3.47
N THR A 146 -9.42 4.13 3.09
CA THR A 146 -9.25 3.03 4.04
C THR A 146 -7.79 2.61 4.13
N TYR A 147 -7.27 2.55 5.35
CA TYR A 147 -5.91 2.09 5.64
C TYR A 147 -5.97 0.77 6.41
N LEU A 148 -5.21 -0.21 5.94
CA LEU A 148 -4.98 -1.49 6.60
C LEU A 148 -3.52 -1.50 7.06
N ILE A 149 -3.31 -1.50 8.37
CA ILE A 149 -1.97 -1.50 8.97
C ILE A 149 -1.82 -2.77 9.79
N GLU A 150 -0.84 -3.57 9.46
CA GLU A 150 -0.53 -4.77 10.19
C GLU A 150 0.11 -4.43 11.55
N ALA A 151 -0.51 -4.86 12.62
CA ALA A 151 -0.10 -4.51 13.97
C ALA A 151 -0.15 -5.67 14.97
N SER A 152 -0.51 -6.87 14.53
CA SER A 152 -0.51 -8.07 15.41
C SER A 152 0.89 -8.61 15.66
N ASN A 153 1.87 -8.19 14.87
CA ASN A 153 3.25 -8.62 15.03
C ASN A 153 3.85 -8.06 16.33
N PRO A 154 4.45 -8.88 17.19
CA PRO A 154 5.06 -8.41 18.43
C PRO A 154 6.06 -7.26 18.29
N ARG A 155 6.72 -7.15 17.11
CA ARG A 155 7.66 -6.06 16.81
C ARG A 155 6.97 -4.69 16.70
N HIS A 156 5.74 -4.66 16.20
CA HIS A 156 4.99 -3.45 15.89
C HIS A 156 3.69 -3.33 16.70
N ALA A 157 3.37 -4.30 17.57
CA ALA A 157 2.14 -4.32 18.35
C ALA A 157 1.96 -3.11 19.27
N HIS A 158 3.06 -2.48 19.69
CA HIS A 158 3.04 -1.28 20.54
C HIS A 158 2.76 0.01 19.75
N GLU A 159 2.85 0.00 18.44
CA GLU A 159 2.76 1.21 17.61
C GLU A 159 1.35 1.78 17.47
N TRP A 160 0.32 1.11 18.01
CA TRP A 160 -1.02 1.70 18.13
C TRP A 160 -0.99 3.05 18.89
N GLN A 161 -0.01 3.27 19.78
CA GLN A 161 0.19 4.51 20.52
C GLN A 161 0.42 5.73 19.58
N VAL A 162 0.84 5.51 18.36
CA VAL A 162 1.01 6.57 17.35
C VAL A 162 -0.31 7.31 17.12
N PHE A 163 -1.45 6.62 17.19
CA PHE A 163 -2.78 7.21 17.00
C PHE A 163 -3.26 8.08 18.18
N GLU A 164 -2.57 8.08 19.30
CA GLU A 164 -2.81 9.05 20.38
C GLU A 164 -2.40 10.46 19.96
N ASN A 165 -1.37 10.57 19.09
CA ASN A 165 -0.78 11.83 18.65
C ASN A 165 -1.13 12.18 17.21
N ILE A 166 -1.30 11.20 16.34
CA ILE A 166 -1.64 11.39 14.92
C ILE A 166 -3.13 11.09 14.74
N LYS A 167 -3.90 12.14 14.42
CA LYS A 167 -5.33 11.99 14.14
C LYS A 167 -5.53 11.63 12.67
N LEU A 168 -6.31 10.60 12.44
CA LEU A 168 -6.78 10.29 11.11
C LEU A 168 -7.74 11.39 10.62
N PRO A 169 -7.72 11.75 9.32
CA PRO A 169 -8.76 12.56 8.72
C PRO A 169 -10.15 11.97 8.99
N SER A 170 -11.15 12.83 9.19
CA SER A 170 -12.49 12.41 9.66
C SER A 170 -13.25 11.47 8.71
N ASN A 171 -12.85 11.45 7.44
CA ASN A 171 -13.41 10.56 6.42
C ASN A 171 -12.61 9.27 6.20
N ASN A 172 -11.53 9.07 6.95
CA ASN A 172 -10.69 7.89 6.80
C ASN A 172 -11.13 6.77 7.74
N CYS A 173 -11.01 5.56 7.25
CA CYS A 173 -11.22 4.32 7.99
C CYS A 173 -9.89 3.63 8.25
N LEU A 174 -9.66 3.20 9.47
CA LEU A 174 -8.49 2.42 9.85
C LEU A 174 -8.91 0.99 10.21
N LEU A 175 -8.37 0.04 9.51
CA LEU A 175 -8.35 -1.36 9.90
C LEU A 175 -6.98 -1.66 10.50
N TYR A 176 -6.93 -1.63 11.82
CA TYR A 176 -5.70 -1.86 12.58
C TYR A 176 -5.77 -3.23 13.24
N THR A 177 -4.78 -4.03 13.05
CA THR A 177 -4.69 -5.44 13.42
C THR A 177 -5.56 -6.39 12.61
N SER A 178 -4.95 -7.45 12.22
CA SER A 178 -5.59 -8.68 11.82
C SER A 178 -4.79 -9.79 12.49
N PRO A 179 -5.31 -10.46 13.53
CA PRO A 179 -4.62 -11.61 14.06
C PRO A 179 -4.45 -12.61 12.92
N SER A 180 -3.20 -12.86 12.55
CA SER A 180 -2.88 -13.92 11.63
C SER A 180 -3.07 -15.24 12.37
N PRO A 181 -3.63 -16.29 11.73
CA PRO A 181 -3.65 -17.64 12.33
C PRO A 181 -2.26 -18.21 12.62
N ARG A 182 -1.20 -17.49 12.29
CA ARG A 182 0.20 -17.86 12.49
C ARG A 182 0.90 -17.13 13.65
N ASP A 183 0.22 -16.18 14.26
CA ASP A 183 0.73 -15.40 15.39
C ASP A 183 0.36 -16.03 16.72
#